data_54a179be899649a03bd98c12294aa95b
#
_entry.id   54a179be899649a03bd98c12294aa95b
#
_cell.length_a   1.000
_cell.length_b   1.000
_cell.length_c   1.000
_cell.angle_alpha   90.00
_cell.angle_beta   90.00
_cell.angle_gamma   90.00
#
_symmetry.space_group_name_H-M   'P 1'
#
loop_
_entity.id
_entity.type
_entity.pdbx_description
1 polymer ?
#
loop_
_entity_poly.entity_id
_entity_poly.type
_entity_poly.pdbx_seq_one_letter_code
_entity_poly.pdbx_strand_id
1 'polypeptide(L)'
;MGTKLVDMLAREGEEVVPASRRSGVDVLTGAGLARALAGADALVDVTNAPSFDPEELTDFFRTGTTNMVAAARAAGVKHFVELSIVGVDALPDSPYMRAKTAQERLITGSGVPYTIVRATQFHEFAGTIVDSL
;
A
#
# COMPACT_ATOMS: atom_id res chain seq x y z
N MET A 1 2.94 -1.68 -12.21
CA MET A 1 1.94 -2.37 -11.37
C MET A 1 0.68 -1.54 -11.18
N GLY A 2 0.79 -0.30 -10.73
CA GLY A 2 -0.37 0.53 -10.44
C GLY A 2 -1.29 0.76 -11.64
N THR A 3 -0.74 1.04 -12.82
CA THR A 3 -1.54 1.25 -14.04
C THR A 3 -2.36 0.02 -14.41
N LYS A 4 -1.75 -1.16 -14.33
CA LYS A 4 -2.44 -2.42 -14.63
C LYS A 4 -3.56 -2.68 -13.63
N LEU A 5 -3.33 -2.42 -12.36
CA LEU A 5 -4.34 -2.58 -11.32
C LEU A 5 -5.51 -1.62 -11.52
N VAL A 6 -5.23 -0.34 -11.84
CA VAL A 6 -6.26 0.66 -12.13
C VAL A 6 -7.13 0.18 -13.29
N ASP A 7 -6.54 -0.30 -14.38
CA ASP A 7 -7.28 -0.79 -15.53
C ASP A 7 -8.17 -1.98 -15.17
N MET A 8 -7.67 -2.93 -14.38
CA MET A 8 -8.44 -4.10 -13.96
C MET A 8 -9.62 -3.72 -13.09
N LEU A 9 -9.42 -2.84 -12.12
CA LEU A 9 -10.50 -2.39 -11.22
C LEU A 9 -11.56 -1.60 -11.98
N ALA A 10 -11.15 -0.75 -12.92
CA ALA A 10 -12.09 0.00 -13.75
C ALA A 10 -12.95 -0.94 -14.60
N ARG A 11 -12.39 -2.04 -15.12
CA ARG A 11 -13.14 -3.05 -15.88
C ARG A 11 -14.17 -3.77 -15.01
N GLU A 12 -13.90 -3.89 -13.70
CA GLU A 12 -14.85 -4.49 -12.76
C GLU A 12 -15.94 -3.51 -12.31
N GLY A 13 -15.97 -2.31 -12.86
CA GLY A 13 -16.98 -1.31 -12.52
C GLY A 13 -16.67 -0.47 -11.30
N GLU A 14 -15.45 -0.54 -10.79
CA GLU A 14 -15.03 0.25 -9.63
C GLU A 14 -14.64 1.67 -10.03
N GLU A 15 -14.96 2.65 -9.19
CA GLU A 15 -14.42 3.99 -9.30
C GLU A 15 -13.02 4.00 -8.70
N VAL A 16 -12.01 4.23 -9.54
CA VAL A 16 -10.61 4.18 -9.12
C VAL A 16 -9.99 5.56 -9.18
N VAL A 17 -9.37 5.96 -8.06
CA VAL A 17 -8.56 7.18 -8.00
C VAL A 17 -7.10 6.75 -8.02
N PRO A 18 -6.41 6.85 -9.16
CA PRO A 18 -4.99 6.55 -9.19
C PRO A 18 -4.22 7.65 -8.45
N ALA A 19 -3.40 7.24 -7.50
CA ALA A 19 -2.66 8.16 -6.65
C ALA A 19 -1.16 7.93 -6.78
N SER A 20 -0.42 8.96 -7.09
CA SER A 20 1.03 8.93 -7.22
C SER A 20 1.60 10.33 -7.02
N ARG A 21 2.92 10.46 -7.00
CA ARG A 21 3.56 11.78 -6.95
C ARG A 21 3.10 12.67 -8.11
N ARG A 22 2.87 12.08 -9.28
CA ARG A 22 2.39 12.83 -10.47
C ARG A 22 1.01 13.44 -10.24
N SER A 23 0.17 12.79 -9.44
CA SER A 23 -1.16 13.30 -9.11
C SER A 23 -1.19 14.14 -7.83
N GLY A 24 -0.02 14.44 -7.27
CA GLY A 24 0.09 15.29 -6.07
C GLY A 24 -0.01 14.54 -4.75
N VAL A 25 0.12 13.21 -4.77
CA VAL A 25 0.11 12.39 -3.55
C VAL A 25 1.53 11.99 -3.18
N ASP A 26 1.95 12.33 -1.96
CA ASP A 26 3.24 11.95 -1.42
C ASP A 26 3.04 11.30 -0.05
N VAL A 27 3.29 10.00 0.03
CA VAL A 27 3.10 9.25 1.28
C VAL A 27 4.08 9.64 2.37
N LEU A 28 5.28 10.12 2.00
CA LEU A 28 6.29 10.53 2.98
C LEU A 28 5.89 11.81 3.71
N THR A 29 5.24 12.74 3.04
CA THR A 29 4.78 14.00 3.63
C THR A 29 3.31 13.96 4.04
N GLY A 30 2.56 13.01 3.50
CA GLY A 30 1.11 12.95 3.66
C GLY A 30 0.35 13.86 2.69
N ALA A 31 1.05 14.60 1.84
CA ALA A 31 0.43 15.55 0.92
C ALA A 31 -0.53 14.84 -0.04
N GLY A 32 -1.74 15.37 -0.17
CA GLY A 32 -2.75 14.86 -1.09
C GLY A 32 -3.48 13.60 -0.65
N LEU A 33 -3.09 12.96 0.45
CA LEU A 33 -3.72 11.72 0.91
C LEU A 33 -5.19 11.93 1.31
N ALA A 34 -5.47 12.96 2.08
CA ALA A 34 -6.85 13.22 2.51
C ALA A 34 -7.78 13.43 1.33
N ARG A 35 -7.32 14.17 0.32
CA ARG A 35 -8.10 14.42 -0.90
C ARG A 35 -8.30 13.14 -1.71
N ALA A 36 -7.23 12.35 -1.88
CA ALA A 36 -7.28 11.11 -2.66
C ALA A 36 -8.22 10.09 -2.01
N LEU A 37 -8.27 10.02 -0.68
CA LEU A 37 -9.07 9.05 0.06
C LEU A 37 -10.48 9.53 0.40
N ALA A 38 -10.84 10.77 0.08
CA ALA A 38 -12.18 11.29 0.37
C ALA A 38 -13.24 10.45 -0.35
N GLY A 39 -14.14 9.84 0.43
CA GLY A 39 -15.19 8.98 -0.09
C GLY A 39 -14.73 7.60 -0.54
N ALA A 40 -13.48 7.23 -0.33
CA ALA A 40 -12.97 5.92 -0.72
C ALA A 40 -13.42 4.83 0.27
N ASP A 41 -13.83 3.69 -0.26
CA ASP A 41 -14.16 2.52 0.55
C ASP A 41 -12.92 1.68 0.87
N ALA A 42 -11.95 1.67 -0.04
CA ALA A 42 -10.74 0.88 0.12
C ALA A 42 -9.51 1.69 -0.32
N LEU A 43 -8.39 1.42 0.37
CA LEU A 43 -7.09 1.89 -0.05
C LEU A 43 -6.26 0.67 -0.45
N VAL A 44 -5.73 0.68 -1.67
CA VAL A 44 -4.83 -0.37 -2.16
C VAL A 44 -3.44 0.22 -2.31
N ASP A 45 -2.51 -0.28 -1.52
CA ASP A 45 -1.13 0.20 -1.53
C ASP A 45 -0.24 -0.76 -2.31
N VAL A 46 0.28 -0.26 -3.43
CA VAL A 46 1.28 -0.95 -4.25
C VAL A 46 2.54 -0.10 -4.39
N THR A 47 2.76 0.82 -3.47
CA THR A 47 3.93 1.70 -3.51
C THR A 47 5.21 0.90 -3.35
N ASN A 48 6.29 1.42 -3.92
CA ASN A 48 7.61 0.85 -3.77
C ASN A 48 8.60 1.95 -3.42
N ALA A 49 9.64 1.60 -2.67
CA ALA A 49 10.64 2.57 -2.26
C ALA A 49 11.46 3.04 -3.47
N PRO A 50 11.80 4.33 -3.53
CA PRO A 50 12.60 4.87 -4.63
C PRO A 50 14.07 4.47 -4.58
N SER A 51 14.52 3.86 -3.48
CA SER A 51 15.92 3.52 -3.23
C SER A 51 16.02 2.21 -2.48
N PHE A 52 17.15 1.52 -2.60
CA PHE A 52 17.46 0.32 -1.81
C PHE A 52 18.38 0.62 -0.62
N ASP A 53 18.69 1.88 -0.34
CA ASP A 53 19.41 2.25 0.87
C ASP A 53 18.61 1.84 2.12
N PRO A 54 19.21 1.12 3.09
CA PRO A 54 18.48 0.59 4.24
C PRO A 54 17.74 1.66 5.06
N GLU A 55 18.35 2.82 5.27
CA GLU A 55 17.70 3.91 6.02
C GLU A 55 16.51 4.48 5.24
N GLU A 56 16.70 4.71 3.94
CA GLU A 56 15.64 5.23 3.08
C GLU A 56 14.49 4.24 2.94
N LEU A 57 14.78 2.94 2.84
CA LEU A 57 13.77 1.89 2.83
C LEU A 57 12.94 1.92 4.11
N THR A 58 13.60 1.96 5.25
CA THR A 58 12.94 1.98 6.56
C THR A 58 12.06 3.21 6.70
N ASP A 59 12.59 4.38 6.37
CA ASP A 59 11.85 5.63 6.46
C ASP A 59 10.65 5.64 5.51
N PHE A 60 10.84 5.18 4.27
CA PHE A 60 9.76 5.14 3.29
C PHE A 60 8.60 4.27 3.77
N PHE A 61 8.86 3.03 4.15
CA PHE A 61 7.80 2.11 4.55
C PHE A 61 7.20 2.47 5.92
N ARG A 62 8.01 2.93 6.87
CA ARG A 62 7.50 3.33 8.18
C ARG A 62 6.68 4.61 8.10
N THR A 63 7.27 5.67 7.60
CA THR A 63 6.63 7.00 7.56
C THR A 63 5.48 6.99 6.57
N GLY A 64 5.67 6.44 5.37
CA GLY A 64 4.63 6.35 4.36
C GLY A 64 3.43 5.55 4.82
N THR A 65 3.65 4.40 5.44
CA THR A 65 2.57 3.56 5.95
C THR A 65 1.84 4.22 7.10
N THR A 66 2.57 4.86 8.03
CA THR A 66 1.96 5.60 9.14
C THR A 66 1.04 6.70 8.62
N ASN A 67 1.49 7.45 7.61
CA ASN A 67 0.68 8.50 7.00
C ASN A 67 -0.54 7.94 6.28
N MET A 68 -0.38 6.85 5.53
CA MET A 68 -1.50 6.20 4.84
C MET A 68 -2.55 5.66 5.82
N VAL A 69 -2.11 5.02 6.90
CA VAL A 69 -3.02 4.50 7.93
C VAL A 69 -3.78 5.63 8.59
N ALA A 70 -3.09 6.71 8.98
CA ALA A 70 -3.73 7.86 9.61
C ALA A 70 -4.77 8.50 8.67
N ALA A 71 -4.42 8.68 7.40
CA ALA A 71 -5.33 9.25 6.41
C ALA A 71 -6.52 8.33 6.13
N ALA A 72 -6.30 7.02 6.07
CA ALA A 72 -7.36 6.04 5.86
C ALA A 72 -8.36 6.05 7.02
N ARG A 73 -7.87 6.11 8.26
CA ARG A 73 -8.73 6.21 9.43
C ARG A 73 -9.55 7.50 9.43
N ALA A 74 -8.92 8.62 9.13
CA ALA A 74 -9.58 9.93 9.09
C ALA A 74 -10.65 9.98 7.99
N ALA A 75 -10.43 9.34 6.85
CA ALA A 75 -11.36 9.29 5.74
C ALA A 75 -12.47 8.24 5.89
N GLY A 76 -12.39 7.39 6.91
CA GLY A 76 -13.36 6.31 7.10
C GLY A 76 -13.23 5.17 6.12
N VAL A 77 -12.03 4.93 5.60
CA VAL A 77 -11.75 3.82 4.69
C VAL A 77 -12.07 2.50 5.40
N LYS A 78 -12.83 1.64 4.74
CA LYS A 78 -13.33 0.40 5.32
C LYS A 78 -12.37 -0.77 5.19
N HIS A 79 -11.42 -0.70 4.25
CA HIS A 79 -10.49 -1.79 4.01
C HIS A 79 -9.17 -1.29 3.44
N PHE A 80 -8.08 -1.78 4.01
CA PHE A 80 -6.72 -1.48 3.57
C PHE A 80 -6.11 -2.75 2.95
N VAL A 81 -5.71 -2.68 1.68
CA VAL A 81 -5.05 -3.80 0.99
C VAL A 81 -3.60 -3.43 0.74
N GLU A 82 -2.68 -4.26 1.23
CA GLU A 82 -1.24 -4.05 1.10
C GLU A 82 -0.58 -5.13 0.28
N LEU A 83 0.26 -4.73 -0.67
CA LEU A 83 1.15 -5.65 -1.36
C LEU A 83 2.37 -5.94 -0.50
N SER A 84 2.59 -7.19 -0.19
CA SER A 84 3.81 -7.65 0.44
C SER A 84 4.45 -8.78 -0.36
N ILE A 85 5.43 -9.46 0.21
CA ILE A 85 6.23 -10.45 -0.49
C ILE A 85 6.16 -11.78 0.26
N VAL A 86 6.03 -12.88 -0.47
CA VAL A 86 6.08 -14.23 0.11
C VAL A 86 7.43 -14.42 0.80
N GLY A 87 7.39 -14.91 2.05
CA GLY A 87 8.61 -15.16 2.83
C GLY A 87 9.22 -13.93 3.46
N VAL A 88 8.49 -12.81 3.55
CA VAL A 88 8.99 -11.54 4.10
C VAL A 88 9.58 -11.70 5.50
N ASP A 89 8.99 -12.55 6.32
CA ASP A 89 9.41 -12.81 7.70
C ASP A 89 10.46 -13.93 7.82
N ALA A 90 10.80 -14.59 6.73
CA ALA A 90 11.79 -15.69 6.70
C ALA A 90 13.22 -15.21 6.37
N LEU A 91 13.41 -13.94 6.01
CA LEU A 91 14.70 -13.36 5.62
C LEU A 91 15.03 -12.13 6.47
N PRO A 92 15.30 -12.30 7.78
CA PRO A 92 15.47 -11.16 8.69
C PRO A 92 16.73 -10.33 8.41
N ASP A 93 17.69 -10.86 7.66
CA ASP A 93 18.93 -10.14 7.34
C ASP A 93 18.77 -9.18 6.15
N SER A 94 17.70 -9.30 5.39
CA SER A 94 17.44 -8.41 4.27
C SER A 94 16.85 -7.09 4.77
N PRO A 95 17.49 -5.92 4.50
CA PRO A 95 16.92 -4.63 4.86
C PRO A 95 15.52 -4.40 4.26
N TYR A 96 15.32 -4.81 3.01
CA TYR A 96 14.02 -4.71 2.35
C TYR A 96 12.95 -5.53 3.07
N MET A 97 13.27 -6.79 3.39
CA MET A 97 12.32 -7.68 4.06
C MET A 97 11.99 -7.19 5.48
N ARG A 98 12.98 -6.66 6.20
CA ARG A 98 12.72 -6.05 7.52
C ARG A 98 11.80 -4.85 7.43
N ALA A 99 12.00 -4.01 6.41
CA ALA A 99 11.15 -2.84 6.19
C ALA A 99 9.72 -3.26 5.87
N LYS A 100 9.53 -4.27 5.02
CA LYS A 100 8.22 -4.82 4.69
C LYS A 100 7.55 -5.48 5.89
N THR A 101 8.30 -6.18 6.72
CA THR A 101 7.77 -6.77 7.96
C THR A 101 7.27 -5.69 8.92
N ALA A 102 8.03 -4.61 9.07
CA ALA A 102 7.61 -3.48 9.90
C ALA A 102 6.34 -2.83 9.34
N GLN A 103 6.24 -2.69 8.01
CA GLN A 103 5.05 -2.18 7.35
C GLN A 103 3.82 -3.04 7.64
N GLU A 104 3.94 -4.36 7.52
CA GLU A 104 2.86 -5.29 7.83
C GLU A 104 2.37 -5.13 9.27
N ARG A 105 3.30 -4.98 10.23
CA ARG A 105 2.96 -4.79 11.63
C ARG A 105 2.21 -3.48 11.89
N LEU A 106 2.59 -2.41 11.21
CA LEU A 106 1.90 -1.12 11.31
C LEU A 106 0.45 -1.24 10.84
N ILE A 107 0.22 -1.96 9.75
CA ILE A 107 -1.11 -2.17 9.19
C ILE A 107 -1.95 -3.06 10.10
N THR A 108 -1.41 -4.18 10.56
CA THR A 108 -2.15 -5.11 11.43
C THR A 108 -2.51 -4.50 12.78
N GLY A 109 -1.69 -3.58 13.28
CA GLY A 109 -1.95 -2.85 14.53
C GLY A 109 -2.76 -1.58 14.36
N SER A 110 -3.20 -1.24 13.16
CA SER A 110 -3.81 0.07 12.87
C SER A 110 -5.25 0.24 13.31
N GLY A 111 -5.97 -0.86 13.51
CA GLY A 111 -7.40 -0.82 13.77
C GLY A 111 -8.27 -0.70 12.51
N VAL A 112 -7.67 -0.53 11.34
CA VAL A 112 -8.38 -0.54 10.05
C VAL A 112 -8.46 -1.98 9.57
N PRO A 113 -9.62 -2.47 9.09
CA PRO A 113 -9.68 -3.79 8.48
C PRO A 113 -8.71 -3.87 7.30
N TYR A 114 -7.99 -4.98 7.18
CA TYR A 114 -6.92 -5.08 6.20
C TYR A 114 -6.88 -6.45 5.54
N THR A 115 -6.24 -6.49 4.36
CA THR A 115 -5.78 -7.71 3.69
C THR A 115 -4.35 -7.49 3.27
N ILE A 116 -3.46 -8.39 3.65
CA ILE A 116 -2.08 -8.37 3.19
C ILE A 116 -1.92 -9.46 2.15
N VAL A 117 -1.59 -9.05 0.91
CA VAL A 117 -1.37 -9.98 -0.19
C VAL A 117 0.13 -10.16 -0.36
N ARG A 118 0.62 -11.37 -0.08
CA ARG A 118 2.02 -11.73 -0.29
C ARG A 118 2.14 -12.41 -1.64
N ALA A 119 2.90 -11.81 -2.54
CA ALA A 119 3.04 -12.28 -3.90
C ALA A 119 4.51 -12.61 -4.23
N THR A 120 4.71 -13.54 -5.16
CA THR A 120 6.05 -13.88 -5.66
C THR A 120 6.40 -13.04 -6.87
N GLN A 121 5.40 -12.66 -7.68
CA GLN A 121 5.55 -11.91 -8.92
C GLN A 121 4.44 -10.87 -9.06
N PHE A 122 4.81 -9.71 -9.61
CA PHE A 122 3.90 -8.58 -9.68
C PHE A 122 2.70 -8.81 -10.61
N HIS A 123 2.84 -9.59 -11.68
CA HIS A 123 1.74 -9.79 -12.62
C HIS A 123 0.63 -10.69 -12.07
N GLU A 124 0.93 -11.57 -11.11
CA GLU A 124 -0.07 -12.39 -10.42
C GLU A 124 -0.85 -11.57 -9.40
N PHE A 125 -0.25 -10.51 -8.94
CA PHE A 125 -0.69 -9.72 -7.82
C PHE A 125 -1.98 -8.94 -8.10
N ALA A 126 -2.08 -8.33 -9.28
CA ALA A 126 -3.21 -7.47 -9.60
C ALA A 126 -4.55 -8.24 -9.55
N GLY A 127 -4.58 -9.49 -10.06
CA GLY A 127 -5.76 -10.34 -9.99
C GLY A 127 -6.12 -10.69 -8.55
N THR A 128 -5.12 -11.00 -7.73
CA THR A 128 -5.33 -11.32 -6.32
C THR A 128 -5.91 -10.14 -5.55
N ILE A 129 -5.45 -8.93 -5.83
CA ILE A 129 -6.00 -7.72 -5.19
C ILE A 129 -7.48 -7.54 -5.57
N VAL A 130 -7.80 -7.68 -6.85
CA VAL A 130 -9.18 -7.53 -7.32
C VAL A 130 -10.09 -8.54 -6.62
N ASP A 131 -9.66 -9.79 -6.49
CA ASP A 131 -10.41 -10.84 -5.81
C ASP A 131 -10.58 -10.56 -4.31
N SER A 132 -9.67 -9.79 -3.70
CA SER A 132 -9.69 -9.45 -2.29
C SER A 132 -10.66 -8.32 -1.95
N LEU A 133 -11.05 -7.54 -2.95
CA LEU A 133 -11.98 -6.43 -2.76
C LEU A 133 -13.43 -6.89 -2.76
#